data_c684bd5f6356438f96422098b1d5fd75
#
_entry.id   c684bd5f6356438f96422098b1d5fd75
#
_cell.length_a   1.000
_cell.length_b   1.000
_cell.length_c   1.000
_cell.angle_alpha   90.00
_cell.angle_beta   90.00
_cell.angle_gamma   90.00
#
_symmetry.space_group_name_H-M   'P 1'
#
loop_
_entity.id
_entity.type
_entity.pdbx_description
1 polymer ?
#
loop_
_entity_poly.entity_id
_entity_poly.type
_entity_poly.pdbx_seq_one_letter_code
_entity_poly.pdbx_strand_id
1 'polypeptide(L)'
;LFINDFIKEEEKSLSFIERLLGGRPQLLDENGKEVFAGAFTYLHSLNLNGAQVYRDILNAVFNCPVQGAVLHVERFKNGEIGLRVGNNDYFGVINVGDDAELLKLCAANGLSTATKEISDSLFQQLNDRHSLVNVLIGSKKFSEGWNSWRVSTMGLMNIGRTEGSEIIQLFGRGVRLKGYGYSLKRSSALFGDDAPEYLEKVETLNIFGIRADYMRQFKEYLEEEGLPKDDDWLPFVLPVVKLPVDRRLKVIKIRDDADFKKKGPRPVLDLPDDRLLKYPVVVDWYPRVQALQSGGRRGV
;
A
#
# COMPACT_ATOMS: atom_id res chain seq x y z
N LEU A 1 -21.67 5.56 -9.47
CA LEU A 1 -22.98 5.44 -8.80
C LEU A 1 -22.82 5.30 -7.30
N PHE A 2 -22.12 4.28 -6.78
CA PHE A 2 -21.98 4.05 -5.34
C PHE A 2 -21.52 5.30 -4.54
N ILE A 3 -20.52 6.03 -5.01
CA ILE A 3 -20.05 7.27 -4.36
C ILE A 3 -21.16 8.32 -4.33
N ASN A 4 -21.90 8.48 -5.42
CA ASN A 4 -23.01 9.43 -5.49
C ASN A 4 -24.11 9.06 -4.50
N ASP A 5 -24.46 7.79 -4.44
CA ASP A 5 -25.52 7.29 -3.55
C ASP A 5 -25.07 7.42 -2.10
N PHE A 6 -23.81 7.11 -1.79
CA PHE A 6 -23.24 7.29 -0.47
C PHE A 6 -23.30 8.74 0.02
N ILE A 7 -23.07 9.72 -0.88
CA ILE A 7 -23.10 11.15 -0.54
C ILE A 7 -24.55 11.64 -0.39
N LYS A 8 -25.46 11.16 -1.24
CA LYS A 8 -26.85 11.66 -1.29
C LYS A 8 -27.80 10.95 -0.34
N GLU A 9 -27.65 9.65 -0.13
CA GLU A 9 -28.59 8.82 0.60
C GLU A 9 -28.09 8.56 2.03
N GLU A 10 -28.18 9.59 2.87
CA GLU A 10 -27.67 9.56 4.25
C GLU A 10 -28.15 8.34 5.04
N GLU A 11 -29.43 8.06 5.05
CA GLU A 11 -30.01 6.95 5.83
C GLU A 11 -29.40 5.59 5.46
N LYS A 12 -29.23 5.33 4.16
CA LYS A 12 -28.59 4.09 3.69
C LYS A 12 -27.11 4.04 4.09
N SER A 13 -26.42 5.17 3.96
CA SER A 13 -25.02 5.28 4.29
C SER A 13 -24.77 5.12 5.77
N LEU A 14 -25.63 5.71 6.60
CA LEU A 14 -25.62 5.51 8.06
C LEU A 14 -25.84 4.05 8.43
N SER A 15 -26.87 3.43 7.86
CA SER A 15 -27.17 2.00 8.11
C SER A 15 -25.99 1.11 7.72
N PHE A 16 -25.30 1.43 6.63
CA PHE A 16 -24.10 0.71 6.21
C PHE A 16 -22.95 0.88 7.21
N ILE A 17 -22.66 2.12 7.63
CA ILE A 17 -21.62 2.43 8.61
C ILE A 17 -21.90 1.76 9.95
N GLU A 18 -23.14 1.83 10.44
CA GLU A 18 -23.51 1.21 11.71
C GLU A 18 -23.37 -0.30 11.70
N ARG A 19 -23.68 -0.96 10.57
CA ARG A 19 -23.43 -2.40 10.40
C ARG A 19 -21.96 -2.73 10.43
N LEU A 20 -21.12 -1.93 9.75
CA LEU A 20 -19.66 -2.11 9.77
C LEU A 20 -19.08 -1.94 11.17
N LEU A 21 -19.46 -0.87 11.86
CA LEU A 21 -19.00 -0.59 13.23
C LEU A 21 -19.56 -1.60 14.23
N GLY A 22 -20.77 -2.07 14.03
CA GLY A 22 -21.40 -3.07 14.88
C GLY A 22 -20.85 -4.49 14.74
N GLY A 23 -19.83 -4.69 13.91
CA GLY A 23 -19.22 -6.01 13.67
C GLY A 23 -20.18 -6.99 12.94
N ARG A 24 -21.12 -6.47 12.17
CA ARG A 24 -22.08 -7.26 11.39
C ARG A 24 -22.05 -6.90 9.90
N PRO A 25 -20.87 -6.73 9.27
CA PRO A 25 -20.80 -6.33 7.86
C PRO A 25 -21.31 -7.41 6.91
N GLN A 26 -21.42 -8.67 7.37
CA GLN A 26 -21.79 -9.85 6.55
C GLN A 26 -20.81 -10.09 5.39
N LEU A 27 -19.62 -9.54 5.47
CA LEU A 27 -18.55 -9.79 4.51
C LEU A 27 -17.63 -10.86 5.10
N LEU A 28 -17.80 -12.07 4.63
CA LEU A 28 -17.03 -13.22 5.06
C LEU A 28 -15.99 -13.58 4.00
N ASP A 29 -14.83 -14.02 4.45
CA ASP A 29 -13.84 -14.64 3.57
C ASP A 29 -14.26 -16.06 3.17
N GLU A 30 -13.43 -16.73 2.39
CA GLU A 30 -13.66 -18.11 1.93
C GLU A 30 -13.76 -19.14 3.08
N ASN A 31 -13.25 -18.80 4.26
CA ASN A 31 -13.28 -19.64 5.47
C ASN A 31 -14.44 -19.28 6.41
N GLY A 32 -15.31 -18.34 6.00
CA GLY A 32 -16.42 -17.87 6.82
C GLY A 32 -16.02 -16.92 7.95
N LYS A 33 -14.81 -16.39 7.94
CA LYS A 33 -14.32 -15.40 8.90
C LYS A 33 -14.66 -13.98 8.43
N GLU A 34 -15.05 -13.12 9.34
CA GLU A 34 -15.32 -11.72 9.02
C GLU A 34 -14.06 -10.97 8.56
N VAL A 35 -14.13 -10.41 7.34
CA VAL A 35 -13.00 -9.69 6.71
C VAL A 35 -12.56 -8.47 7.53
N PHE A 36 -13.50 -7.79 8.18
CA PHE A 36 -13.22 -6.59 8.96
C PHE A 36 -13.12 -6.81 10.47
N ALA A 37 -12.96 -8.07 10.91
CA ALA A 37 -12.81 -8.36 12.33
C ALA A 37 -11.62 -7.57 12.94
N GLY A 38 -11.90 -6.71 13.91
CA GLY A 38 -10.91 -5.85 14.56
C GLY A 38 -10.34 -4.71 13.72
N ALA A 39 -10.85 -4.47 12.50
CA ALA A 39 -10.35 -3.40 11.64
C ALA A 39 -10.66 -1.99 12.19
N PHE A 40 -11.79 -1.84 12.88
CA PHE A 40 -12.30 -0.54 13.32
C PHE A 40 -12.07 -0.24 14.82
N THR A 41 -11.08 -0.89 15.45
CA THR A 41 -10.77 -0.72 16.87
C THR A 41 -10.52 0.74 17.25
N TYR A 42 -9.83 1.49 16.39
CA TYR A 42 -9.60 2.92 16.60
C TYR A 42 -10.91 3.72 16.62
N LEU A 43 -11.81 3.51 15.65
CA LEU A 43 -13.10 4.21 15.62
C LEU A 43 -13.96 3.85 16.84
N HIS A 44 -13.89 2.61 17.30
CA HIS A 44 -14.55 2.20 18.55
C HIS A 44 -13.99 2.91 19.78
N SER A 45 -12.69 3.10 19.86
CA SER A 45 -12.05 3.82 20.98
C SER A 45 -12.46 5.29 21.06
N LEU A 46 -12.84 5.89 19.93
CA LEU A 46 -13.32 7.27 19.87
C LEU A 46 -14.78 7.43 20.31
N ASN A 47 -15.51 6.33 20.50
CA ASN A 47 -16.93 6.32 20.85
C ASN A 47 -17.82 7.18 19.91
N LEU A 48 -17.47 7.27 18.63
CA LEU A 48 -18.24 8.00 17.64
C LEU A 48 -19.49 7.22 17.24
N ASN A 49 -20.58 7.95 17.05
CA ASN A 49 -21.79 7.37 16.46
C ASN A 49 -21.69 7.34 14.91
N GLY A 50 -22.58 6.57 14.27
CA GLY A 50 -22.58 6.44 12.81
C GLY A 50 -22.65 7.76 12.07
N ALA A 51 -23.42 8.73 12.58
CA ALA A 51 -23.59 10.05 11.96
C ALA A 51 -22.28 10.89 12.05
N GLN A 52 -21.53 10.77 13.13
CA GLN A 52 -20.22 11.42 13.25
C GLN A 52 -19.23 10.82 12.26
N VAL A 53 -19.16 9.49 12.22
CA VAL A 53 -18.28 8.78 11.26
C VAL A 53 -18.65 9.09 9.81
N TYR A 54 -19.94 9.18 9.50
CA TYR A 54 -20.40 9.58 8.15
C TYR A 54 -19.90 10.98 7.77
N ARG A 55 -20.06 11.96 8.66
CA ARG A 55 -19.57 13.32 8.43
C ARG A 55 -18.05 13.38 8.28
N ASP A 56 -17.33 12.60 9.07
CA ASP A 56 -15.87 12.51 8.99
C ASP A 56 -15.44 11.92 7.65
N ILE A 57 -16.15 10.89 7.15
CA ILE A 57 -15.91 10.33 5.81
C ILE A 57 -16.19 11.37 4.72
N LEU A 58 -17.32 12.07 4.79
CA LEU A 58 -17.64 13.12 3.82
C LEU A 58 -16.55 14.18 3.76
N ASN A 59 -16.08 14.62 4.92
CA ASN A 59 -15.06 15.66 5.01
C ASN A 59 -13.67 15.14 4.60
N ALA A 60 -13.22 14.04 5.19
CA ALA A 60 -11.84 13.56 5.02
C ALA A 60 -11.60 12.86 3.66
N VAL A 61 -12.61 12.18 3.11
CA VAL A 61 -12.46 11.43 1.85
C VAL A 61 -12.97 12.22 0.66
N PHE A 62 -14.13 12.85 0.80
CA PHE A 62 -14.82 13.51 -0.31
C PHE A 62 -14.70 15.04 -0.31
N ASN A 63 -13.92 15.63 0.58
CA ASN A 63 -13.73 17.06 0.74
C ASN A 63 -15.07 17.83 0.84
N CYS A 64 -16.08 17.19 1.44
CA CYS A 64 -17.44 17.70 1.48
C CYS A 64 -17.94 17.81 2.92
N PRO A 65 -17.92 19.01 3.53
CA PRO A 65 -18.42 19.19 4.88
C PRO A 65 -19.96 19.19 4.98
N VAL A 66 -20.66 19.20 3.85
CA VAL A 66 -22.11 19.34 3.77
C VAL A 66 -22.76 18.10 3.17
N GLN A 67 -23.81 17.61 3.81
CA GLN A 67 -24.61 16.48 3.35
C GLN A 67 -25.47 16.81 2.15
N GLY A 68 -25.81 15.81 1.34
CA GLY A 68 -26.74 15.93 0.22
C GLY A 68 -26.25 16.75 -0.97
N ALA A 69 -24.96 17.11 -1.00
CA ALA A 69 -24.38 17.84 -2.12
C ALA A 69 -24.24 16.96 -3.37
N VAL A 70 -24.21 17.58 -4.53
CA VAL A 70 -24.17 16.91 -5.83
C VAL A 70 -22.74 16.50 -6.18
N LEU A 71 -22.56 15.23 -6.58
CA LEU A 71 -21.32 14.75 -7.17
C LEU A 71 -21.21 15.26 -8.62
N HIS A 72 -20.09 15.95 -8.93
CA HIS A 72 -19.73 16.38 -10.27
C HIS A 72 -18.62 15.51 -10.83
N VAL A 73 -18.80 15.08 -12.07
CA VAL A 73 -17.86 14.28 -12.87
C VAL A 73 -17.38 15.17 -14.02
N GLU A 74 -16.17 15.68 -13.94
CA GLU A 74 -15.68 16.72 -14.84
C GLU A 74 -14.48 16.23 -15.64
N ARG A 75 -14.64 16.17 -16.96
CA ARG A 75 -13.59 15.76 -17.91
C ARG A 75 -12.65 16.91 -18.20
N PHE A 76 -11.34 16.67 -18.15
CA PHE A 76 -10.30 17.64 -18.45
C PHE A 76 -9.70 17.41 -19.85
N LYS A 77 -8.99 18.42 -20.40
CA LYS A 77 -8.33 18.32 -21.71
C LYS A 77 -7.29 17.20 -21.80
N ASN A 78 -6.62 16.88 -20.69
CA ASN A 78 -5.61 15.83 -20.61
C ASN A 78 -6.19 14.41 -20.55
N GLY A 79 -7.51 14.25 -20.63
CA GLY A 79 -8.19 12.95 -20.54
C GLY A 79 -8.41 12.43 -19.12
N GLU A 80 -8.06 13.21 -18.11
CA GLU A 80 -8.44 12.92 -16.73
C GLU A 80 -9.89 13.33 -16.47
N ILE A 81 -10.53 12.63 -15.52
CA ILE A 81 -11.86 12.99 -15.02
C ILE A 81 -11.73 13.30 -13.54
N GLY A 82 -11.95 14.55 -13.15
CA GLY A 82 -11.99 14.98 -11.77
C GLY A 82 -13.35 14.69 -11.12
N LEU A 83 -13.32 14.27 -9.87
CA LEU A 83 -14.48 14.06 -9.02
C LEU A 83 -14.49 15.12 -7.93
N ARG A 84 -15.56 15.89 -7.82
CA ARG A 84 -15.78 16.85 -6.74
C ARG A 84 -17.22 16.88 -6.28
N VAL A 85 -17.46 17.32 -5.07
CA VAL A 85 -18.79 17.45 -4.49
C VAL A 85 -19.13 18.93 -4.36
N GLY A 86 -20.23 19.35 -4.96
CA GLY A 86 -20.62 20.75 -5.00
C GLY A 86 -19.53 21.63 -5.63
N ASN A 87 -19.13 22.70 -4.96
CA ASN A 87 -18.07 23.61 -5.40
C ASN A 87 -16.75 23.41 -4.65
N ASN A 88 -16.61 22.27 -3.95
CA ASN A 88 -15.40 21.97 -3.20
C ASN A 88 -14.26 21.49 -4.12
N ASP A 89 -13.08 21.30 -3.54
CA ASP A 89 -11.91 20.78 -4.24
C ASP A 89 -12.10 19.34 -4.72
N TYR A 90 -11.36 18.96 -5.76
CA TYR A 90 -11.39 17.59 -6.27
C TYR A 90 -10.87 16.62 -5.24
N PHE A 91 -11.68 15.66 -4.85
CA PHE A 91 -11.30 14.57 -3.97
C PHE A 91 -10.81 13.33 -4.71
N GLY A 92 -11.14 13.22 -6.00
CA GLY A 92 -10.84 12.05 -6.77
C GLY A 92 -10.47 12.36 -8.22
N VAL A 93 -9.73 11.42 -8.81
CA VAL A 93 -9.40 11.46 -10.23
C VAL A 93 -9.56 10.08 -10.85
N ILE A 94 -10.16 10.05 -12.04
CA ILE A 94 -10.31 8.85 -12.86
C ILE A 94 -9.43 9.01 -14.09
N ASN A 95 -8.62 7.99 -14.37
CA ASN A 95 -7.83 7.90 -15.59
C ASN A 95 -8.08 6.54 -16.26
N VAL A 96 -8.88 6.56 -17.33
CA VAL A 96 -9.26 5.39 -18.11
C VAL A 96 -8.97 5.61 -19.59
N GLY A 97 -8.97 4.53 -20.38
CA GLY A 97 -8.65 4.62 -21.81
C GLY A 97 -9.65 5.44 -22.63
N ASP A 98 -10.94 5.33 -22.33
CA ASP A 98 -12.03 6.06 -22.99
C ASP A 98 -12.79 6.91 -21.96
N ASP A 99 -12.23 8.08 -21.70
CA ASP A 99 -12.77 9.09 -20.80
C ASP A 99 -14.09 9.69 -21.32
N ALA A 100 -14.24 9.80 -22.64
CA ALA A 100 -15.44 10.35 -23.25
C ALA A 100 -16.64 9.41 -23.14
N GLU A 101 -16.44 8.11 -23.31
CA GLU A 101 -17.48 7.10 -23.12
C GLU A 101 -17.89 7.02 -21.67
N LEU A 102 -16.92 7.03 -20.76
CA LEU A 102 -17.23 7.04 -19.31
C LEU A 102 -18.07 8.26 -18.92
N LEU A 103 -17.77 9.44 -19.46
CA LEU A 103 -18.55 10.65 -19.18
C LEU A 103 -20.00 10.50 -19.65
N LYS A 104 -20.21 9.93 -20.85
CA LYS A 104 -21.56 9.65 -21.39
C LYS A 104 -22.32 8.65 -20.50
N LEU A 105 -21.64 7.59 -20.04
CA LEU A 105 -22.24 6.63 -19.13
C LEU A 105 -22.64 7.27 -17.79
N CYS A 106 -21.81 8.15 -17.26
CA CYS A 106 -22.12 8.91 -16.05
C CYS A 106 -23.37 9.79 -16.25
N ALA A 107 -23.45 10.52 -17.36
CA ALA A 107 -24.60 11.35 -17.70
C ALA A 107 -25.88 10.52 -17.90
N ALA A 108 -25.79 9.39 -18.59
CA ALA A 108 -26.92 8.47 -18.79
C ALA A 108 -27.46 7.88 -17.46
N ASN A 109 -26.61 7.81 -16.44
CA ASN A 109 -27.00 7.38 -15.10
C ASN A 109 -27.35 8.55 -14.15
N GLY A 110 -27.61 9.74 -14.68
CA GLY A 110 -28.08 10.88 -13.93
C GLY A 110 -27.05 11.61 -13.08
N LEU A 111 -25.76 11.37 -13.31
CA LEU A 111 -24.69 12.13 -12.65
C LEU A 111 -24.51 13.49 -13.34
N SER A 112 -24.13 14.50 -12.56
CA SER A 112 -23.77 15.81 -13.10
C SER A 112 -22.42 15.73 -13.81
N THR A 113 -22.41 15.98 -15.13
CA THR A 113 -21.21 15.87 -15.93
C THR A 113 -20.87 17.20 -16.63
N ALA A 114 -19.59 17.49 -16.79
CA ALA A 114 -19.10 18.66 -17.50
C ALA A 114 -17.75 18.37 -18.16
N THR A 115 -17.40 19.20 -19.18
CA THR A 115 -16.04 19.26 -19.70
C THR A 115 -15.41 20.59 -19.29
N LYS A 116 -14.18 20.53 -18.79
CA LYS A 116 -13.42 21.68 -18.32
C LYS A 116 -12.19 21.91 -19.18
N GLU A 117 -11.88 23.16 -19.38
CA GLU A 117 -10.68 23.60 -20.11
C GLU A 117 -9.38 23.50 -19.27
N ILE A 118 -9.40 22.72 -18.20
CA ILE A 118 -8.26 22.49 -17.32
C ILE A 118 -7.27 21.57 -18.02
N SER A 119 -6.01 21.97 -18.07
CA SER A 119 -4.90 21.18 -18.62
C SER A 119 -4.00 20.58 -17.55
N ASP A 120 -4.08 21.10 -16.33
CA ASP A 120 -3.27 20.63 -15.20
C ASP A 120 -3.71 19.23 -14.77
N SER A 121 -2.74 18.38 -14.51
CA SER A 121 -2.99 17.01 -14.13
C SER A 121 -3.16 16.88 -12.61
N LEU A 122 -4.34 16.46 -12.18
CA LEU A 122 -4.58 16.10 -10.79
C LEU A 122 -3.70 14.93 -10.36
N PHE A 123 -3.41 14.05 -11.31
CA PHE A 123 -2.60 12.87 -11.09
C PHE A 123 -1.12 13.20 -10.80
N GLN A 124 -0.58 14.22 -11.46
CA GLN A 124 0.79 14.69 -11.18
C GLN A 124 0.90 15.41 -9.84
N GLN A 125 -0.18 16.01 -9.38
CA GLN A 125 -0.25 16.76 -8.12
C GLN A 125 -0.49 15.86 -6.89
N LEU A 126 -0.57 14.54 -7.03
CA LEU A 126 -0.87 13.63 -5.92
C LEU A 126 0.08 13.73 -4.73
N ASN A 127 1.35 14.03 -4.97
CA ASN A 127 2.38 14.14 -3.95
C ASN A 127 2.57 15.56 -3.41
N ASP A 128 1.84 16.52 -3.92
CA ASP A 128 1.89 17.88 -3.41
C ASP A 128 1.37 17.88 -1.98
N ARG A 129 2.05 18.65 -1.13
CA ARG A 129 1.74 18.73 0.31
C ARG A 129 0.28 19.12 0.60
N HIS A 130 -0.32 19.85 -0.33
CA HIS A 130 -1.69 20.36 -0.21
C HIS A 130 -2.69 19.62 -1.11
N SER A 131 -2.27 18.49 -1.71
CA SER A 131 -3.18 17.70 -2.54
C SER A 131 -4.32 17.13 -1.73
N LEU A 132 -5.54 17.44 -2.14
CA LEU A 132 -6.79 16.96 -1.55
C LEU A 132 -7.38 15.75 -2.29
N VAL A 133 -6.65 15.20 -3.27
CA VAL A 133 -7.07 14.00 -3.99
C VAL A 133 -6.86 12.77 -3.12
N ASN A 134 -7.93 12.10 -2.74
CA ASN A 134 -7.93 10.93 -1.85
C ASN A 134 -8.32 9.64 -2.58
N VAL A 135 -8.99 9.73 -3.72
CA VAL A 135 -9.51 8.58 -4.48
C VAL A 135 -8.94 8.56 -5.88
N LEU A 136 -8.31 7.45 -6.25
CA LEU A 136 -7.81 7.20 -7.59
C LEU A 136 -8.57 6.03 -8.21
N ILE A 137 -9.09 6.21 -9.42
CA ILE A 137 -9.74 5.15 -10.19
C ILE A 137 -9.07 5.07 -11.56
N GLY A 138 -8.67 3.88 -11.98
CA GLY A 138 -8.00 3.73 -13.25
C GLY A 138 -8.03 2.33 -13.81
N SER A 139 -7.60 2.24 -15.07
CA SER A 139 -7.38 1.01 -15.80
C SER A 139 -5.88 0.64 -15.78
N LYS A 140 -5.45 -0.23 -16.70
CA LYS A 140 -4.05 -0.70 -16.84
C LYS A 140 -2.98 0.41 -16.86
N LYS A 141 -3.31 1.63 -17.27
CA LYS A 141 -2.39 2.79 -17.20
C LYS A 141 -1.91 3.13 -15.79
N PHE A 142 -2.61 2.61 -14.78
CA PHE A 142 -2.20 2.76 -13.37
C PHE A 142 -0.98 1.92 -13.00
N SER A 143 -0.61 0.93 -13.80
CA SER A 143 0.62 0.17 -13.58
C SER A 143 1.87 0.98 -13.89
N GLU A 144 1.78 2.07 -14.68
CA GLU A 144 2.91 2.84 -15.14
C GLU A 144 2.83 4.33 -14.77
N GLY A 145 3.98 4.95 -14.55
CA GLY A 145 4.13 6.40 -14.58
C GLY A 145 3.74 7.20 -13.33
N TRP A 146 3.25 6.60 -12.26
CA TRP A 146 2.93 7.34 -11.04
C TRP A 146 3.63 6.80 -9.78
N ASN A 147 3.77 7.65 -8.80
CA ASN A 147 4.40 7.33 -7.53
C ASN A 147 3.71 8.13 -6.41
N SER A 148 3.26 7.46 -5.38
CA SER A 148 2.70 8.13 -4.21
C SER A 148 3.00 7.36 -2.93
N TRP A 149 3.31 8.09 -1.86
CA TRP A 149 3.49 7.57 -0.51
C TRP A 149 2.16 7.48 0.28
N ARG A 150 1.07 7.92 -0.34
CA ARG A 150 -0.23 8.09 0.33
C ARG A 150 -1.15 6.89 0.17
N VAL A 151 -0.75 5.86 -0.57
CA VAL A 151 -1.60 4.71 -0.83
C VAL A 151 -1.74 3.88 0.45
N SER A 152 -2.94 3.77 0.96
CA SER A 152 -3.29 2.97 2.14
C SER A 152 -4.20 1.79 1.82
N THR A 153 -4.96 1.91 0.72
CA THR A 153 -5.95 0.91 0.32
C THR A 153 -5.97 0.76 -1.19
N MET A 154 -6.01 -0.46 -1.67
CA MET A 154 -6.13 -0.80 -3.10
C MET A 154 -7.31 -1.73 -3.31
N GLY A 155 -8.20 -1.35 -4.23
CA GLY A 155 -9.27 -2.22 -4.73
C GLY A 155 -8.92 -2.70 -6.13
N LEU A 156 -8.79 -3.99 -6.32
CA LEU A 156 -8.44 -4.61 -7.59
C LEU A 156 -9.63 -5.39 -8.13
N MET A 157 -10.11 -5.03 -9.31
CA MET A 157 -11.32 -5.61 -9.90
C MET A 157 -11.02 -6.24 -11.25
N ASN A 158 -11.57 -7.45 -11.48
CA ASN A 158 -11.52 -8.15 -12.77
C ASN A 158 -10.10 -8.30 -13.33
N ILE A 159 -9.11 -8.50 -12.49
CA ILE A 159 -7.73 -8.75 -12.94
C ILE A 159 -7.59 -10.23 -13.28
N GLY A 160 -7.18 -10.50 -14.52
CA GLY A 160 -7.09 -11.84 -15.07
C GLY A 160 -5.91 -12.67 -14.53
N ARG A 161 -5.94 -13.97 -14.84
CA ARG A 161 -4.92 -14.95 -14.39
C ARG A 161 -3.53 -14.72 -15.00
N THR A 162 -3.42 -14.00 -16.11
CA THR A 162 -2.17 -13.83 -16.87
C THR A 162 -1.38 -12.59 -16.48
N GLU A 163 -1.86 -11.79 -15.53
CA GLU A 163 -1.33 -10.46 -15.22
C GLU A 163 -0.50 -10.42 -13.92
N GLY A 164 0.11 -11.54 -13.53
CA GLY A 164 0.85 -11.65 -12.26
C GLY A 164 1.94 -10.62 -12.05
N SER A 165 2.74 -10.30 -13.10
CA SER A 165 3.80 -9.29 -13.02
C SER A 165 3.25 -7.87 -12.86
N GLU A 166 2.11 -7.55 -13.49
CA GLU A 166 1.45 -6.24 -13.36
C GLU A 166 0.91 -6.04 -11.94
N ILE A 167 0.38 -7.10 -11.35
CA ILE A 167 -0.14 -7.07 -9.97
C ILE A 167 0.99 -6.80 -8.97
N ILE A 168 2.14 -7.46 -9.13
CA ILE A 168 3.32 -7.24 -8.29
C ILE A 168 3.79 -5.79 -8.40
N GLN A 169 3.76 -5.22 -9.61
CA GLN A 169 4.11 -3.81 -9.81
C GLN A 169 3.12 -2.88 -9.12
N LEU A 170 1.81 -3.18 -9.18
CA LEU A 170 0.78 -2.41 -8.47
C LEU A 170 0.99 -2.48 -6.95
N PHE A 171 1.21 -3.66 -6.39
CA PHE A 171 1.51 -3.81 -4.96
C PHE A 171 2.77 -3.05 -4.57
N GLY A 172 3.84 -3.13 -5.38
CA GLY A 172 5.07 -2.38 -5.18
C GLY A 172 4.87 -0.87 -5.15
N ARG A 173 3.79 -0.35 -5.75
CA ARG A 173 3.43 1.07 -5.64
C ARG A 173 2.73 1.42 -4.33
N GLY A 174 1.95 0.50 -3.79
CA GLY A 174 1.28 0.67 -2.50
C GLY A 174 2.19 0.45 -1.30
N VAL A 175 3.16 -0.46 -1.41
CA VAL A 175 4.16 -0.76 -0.35
C VAL A 175 5.39 0.13 -0.43
N ARG A 176 5.31 1.32 -0.98
CA ARG A 176 6.43 2.25 -1.01
C ARG A 176 6.78 2.75 0.38
N LEU A 177 8.00 2.43 0.78
CA LEU A 177 8.46 2.62 2.14
C LEU A 177 9.13 4.00 2.28
N LYS A 178 8.52 4.85 3.09
CA LYS A 178 9.11 6.10 3.57
C LYS A 178 8.92 6.15 5.08
N GLY A 179 9.62 5.26 5.78
CA GLY A 179 9.59 5.22 7.23
C GLY A 179 10.34 6.39 7.87
N TYR A 180 10.25 6.50 9.17
CA TYR A 180 10.95 7.50 9.97
C TYR A 180 12.47 7.42 9.69
N GLY A 181 13.07 8.57 9.40
CA GLY A 181 14.49 8.64 9.03
C GLY A 181 14.87 7.81 7.80
N TYR A 182 13.93 7.59 6.86
CA TYR A 182 14.08 6.71 5.68
C TYR A 182 14.35 5.24 6.04
N SER A 183 13.97 4.83 7.23
CA SER A 183 14.02 3.42 7.61
C SER A 183 13.03 2.59 6.80
N LEU A 184 13.41 1.36 6.48
CA LEU A 184 12.51 0.35 5.88
C LEU A 184 11.79 -0.49 6.93
N LYS A 185 12.02 -0.20 8.22
CA LYS A 185 11.38 -0.90 9.33
C LYS A 185 10.07 -0.22 9.73
N ARG A 186 9.13 -0.99 10.20
CA ARG A 186 7.90 -0.48 10.82
C ARG A 186 8.23 0.30 12.11
N SER A 187 7.36 1.22 12.48
CA SER A 187 7.52 2.05 13.67
C SER A 187 7.64 1.22 14.95
N SER A 188 6.91 0.13 15.08
CA SER A 188 7.02 -0.80 16.21
C SER A 188 8.43 -1.38 16.36
N ALA A 189 9.14 -1.62 15.26
CA ALA A 189 10.52 -2.10 15.29
C ALA A 189 11.57 -1.00 15.58
N LEU A 190 11.19 0.29 15.47
CA LEU A 190 12.06 1.43 15.74
C LEU A 190 11.86 1.99 17.14
N PHE A 191 10.63 2.07 17.59
CA PHE A 191 10.22 2.76 18.80
C PHE A 191 9.76 1.77 19.92
N GLY A 192 9.53 0.50 19.57
CA GLY A 192 9.00 -0.47 20.53
C GLY A 192 7.67 0.01 21.12
N ASP A 193 7.59 0.00 22.46
CA ASP A 193 6.40 0.43 23.19
C ASP A 193 6.15 1.96 23.16
N ASP A 194 7.14 2.74 22.71
CA ASP A 194 7.00 4.21 22.55
C ASP A 194 6.34 4.60 21.21
N ALA A 195 5.99 3.63 20.36
CA ALA A 195 5.29 3.89 19.13
C ALA A 195 3.88 4.44 19.41
N PRO A 196 3.43 5.48 18.68
CA PRO A 196 2.05 5.96 18.80
C PRO A 196 1.05 4.84 18.60
N GLU A 197 0.04 4.79 19.46
CA GLU A 197 -1.04 3.80 19.36
C GLU A 197 -1.74 3.89 18.00
N TYR A 198 -2.10 2.74 17.42
CA TYR A 198 -2.73 2.61 16.10
C TYR A 198 -1.88 3.03 14.89
N LEU A 199 -0.63 3.46 15.05
CA LEU A 199 0.23 3.84 13.93
C LEU A 199 0.41 2.68 12.94
N GLU A 200 0.40 1.45 13.40
CA GLU A 200 0.43 0.24 12.57
C GLU A 200 -0.70 0.18 11.52
N LYS A 201 -1.87 0.78 11.80
CA LYS A 201 -3.01 0.80 10.87
C LYS A 201 -2.72 1.65 9.63
N VAL A 202 -2.02 2.77 9.80
CA VAL A 202 -1.58 3.63 8.68
C VAL A 202 -0.34 3.11 7.97
N GLU A 203 0.43 2.24 8.61
CA GLU A 203 1.58 1.57 8.00
C GLU A 203 1.19 0.30 7.23
N THR A 204 -0.08 -0.05 7.22
CA THR A 204 -0.58 -1.26 6.56
C THR A 204 -1.26 -0.92 5.24
N LEU A 205 -0.84 -1.57 4.17
CA LEU A 205 -1.55 -1.53 2.89
C LEU A 205 -2.67 -2.56 2.90
N ASN A 206 -3.90 -2.09 2.72
CA ASN A 206 -5.08 -2.95 2.62
C ASN A 206 -5.37 -3.24 1.15
N ILE A 207 -5.48 -4.50 0.77
CA ILE A 207 -5.74 -4.92 -0.60
C ILE A 207 -7.03 -5.71 -0.65
N PHE A 208 -7.98 -5.26 -1.47
CA PHE A 208 -9.26 -5.91 -1.70
C PHE A 208 -9.34 -6.41 -3.14
N GLY A 209 -9.59 -7.69 -3.31
CA GLY A 209 -9.80 -8.31 -4.62
C GLY A 209 -11.27 -8.60 -4.86
N ILE A 210 -11.82 -8.15 -6.00
CA ILE A 210 -13.17 -8.47 -6.44
C ILE A 210 -13.07 -9.28 -7.73
N ARG A 211 -13.56 -10.54 -7.71
CA ARG A 211 -13.40 -11.50 -8.83
C ARG A 211 -11.93 -11.64 -9.22
N ALA A 212 -11.10 -11.90 -8.24
CA ALA A 212 -9.67 -11.81 -8.37
C ALA A 212 -9.02 -13.13 -7.95
N ASP A 213 -8.98 -14.09 -8.87
CA ASP A 213 -8.27 -15.37 -8.69
C ASP A 213 -6.76 -15.18 -8.49
N TYR A 214 -6.26 -14.00 -8.80
CA TYR A 214 -4.84 -13.66 -8.68
C TYR A 214 -4.31 -13.66 -7.24
N MET A 215 -5.16 -13.41 -6.22
CA MET A 215 -4.69 -13.44 -4.83
C MET A 215 -4.20 -14.83 -4.43
N ARG A 216 -4.88 -15.88 -4.92
CA ARG A 216 -4.40 -17.25 -4.73
C ARG A 216 -3.09 -17.48 -5.48
N GLN A 217 -3.01 -17.08 -6.75
CA GLN A 217 -1.78 -17.20 -7.53
C GLN A 217 -0.63 -16.37 -6.96
N PHE A 218 -0.92 -15.18 -6.45
CA PHE A 218 0.08 -14.36 -5.78
C PHE A 218 0.59 -15.03 -4.51
N LYS A 219 -0.28 -15.66 -3.74
CA LYS A 219 0.10 -16.45 -2.58
C LYS A 219 0.98 -17.64 -2.99
N GLU A 220 0.54 -18.40 -4.00
CA GLU A 220 1.32 -19.50 -4.59
C GLU A 220 2.70 -19.03 -5.07
N TYR A 221 2.77 -17.88 -5.76
CA TYR A 221 4.03 -17.28 -6.20
C TYR A 221 4.96 -16.90 -5.03
N LEU A 222 4.41 -16.29 -3.98
CA LEU A 222 5.18 -15.95 -2.78
C LEU A 222 5.71 -17.20 -2.08
N GLU A 223 4.94 -18.29 -2.07
CA GLU A 223 5.35 -19.58 -1.54
C GLU A 223 6.46 -20.22 -2.38
N GLU A 224 6.39 -20.12 -3.72
CA GLU A 224 7.45 -20.56 -4.65
C GLU A 224 8.75 -19.77 -4.48
N GLU A 225 8.66 -18.47 -4.17
CA GLU A 225 9.81 -17.62 -3.84
C GLU A 225 10.38 -17.85 -2.42
N GLY A 226 9.83 -18.83 -1.70
CA GLY A 226 10.35 -19.26 -0.41
C GLY A 226 9.88 -18.46 0.79
N LEU A 227 8.80 -17.68 0.63
CA LEU A 227 8.14 -17.09 1.80
C LEU A 227 7.38 -18.19 2.57
N PRO A 228 7.54 -18.24 3.90
CA PRO A 228 6.90 -19.27 4.71
C PRO A 228 5.38 -19.16 4.62
N LYS A 229 4.70 -20.31 4.54
CA LYS A 229 3.24 -20.40 4.61
C LYS A 229 2.78 -19.96 6.00
N ASP A 230 1.58 -19.39 6.06
CA ASP A 230 0.98 -19.02 7.35
C ASP A 230 0.88 -20.24 8.30
N ASP A 231 0.73 -21.43 7.74
CA ASP A 231 0.66 -22.69 8.49
C ASP A 231 2.04 -23.23 8.92
N ASP A 232 3.13 -22.70 8.35
CA ASP A 232 4.51 -23.11 8.69
C ASP A 232 5.04 -22.43 9.96
N TRP A 233 4.31 -21.46 10.49
CA TRP A 233 4.66 -20.77 11.73
C TRP A 233 4.17 -21.55 12.96
N LEU A 234 5.02 -22.38 13.49
CA LEU A 234 4.79 -22.95 14.82
C LEU A 234 5.22 -21.93 15.88
N PRO A 235 4.32 -21.45 16.75
CA PRO A 235 4.69 -20.56 17.83
C PRO A 235 5.57 -21.33 18.82
N PHE A 236 6.86 -21.12 18.74
CA PHE A 236 7.80 -21.71 19.67
C PHE A 236 8.11 -20.71 20.77
N VAL A 237 7.58 -20.97 21.96
CA VAL A 237 7.88 -20.17 23.15
C VAL A 237 9.19 -20.68 23.74
N LEU A 238 10.26 -19.95 23.51
CA LEU A 238 11.52 -20.17 24.21
C LEU A 238 11.36 -19.69 25.66
N PRO A 239 11.38 -20.59 26.66
CA PRO A 239 11.43 -20.15 28.03
C PRO A 239 12.78 -19.50 28.30
N VAL A 240 12.79 -18.16 28.33
CA VAL A 240 13.98 -17.42 28.75
C VAL A 240 14.09 -17.51 30.24
N VAL A 241 14.92 -18.43 30.74
CA VAL A 241 15.31 -18.45 32.14
C VAL A 241 16.29 -17.30 32.35
N LYS A 242 15.81 -16.20 32.91
CA LYS A 242 16.68 -15.12 33.38
C LYS A 242 17.43 -15.65 34.60
N LEU A 243 18.54 -16.30 34.37
CA LEU A 243 19.49 -16.55 35.48
C LEU A 243 20.03 -15.18 35.89
N PRO A 244 20.02 -14.85 37.17
CA PRO A 244 20.71 -13.67 37.69
C PRO A 244 22.20 -13.88 37.44
N VAL A 245 22.67 -13.38 36.30
CA VAL A 245 24.09 -13.45 35.95
C VAL A 245 24.77 -12.28 36.66
N ASP A 246 25.34 -12.55 37.79
CA ASP A 246 26.19 -11.60 38.52
C ASP A 246 27.57 -11.42 37.85
N ARG A 247 27.65 -11.80 36.59
CA ARG A 247 28.83 -11.65 35.75
C ARG A 247 28.62 -10.50 34.79
N ARG A 248 29.39 -9.44 34.97
CA ARG A 248 29.49 -8.35 33.96
C ARG A 248 29.95 -8.94 32.65
N LEU A 249 29.07 -8.99 31.69
CA LEU A 249 29.43 -9.37 30.31
C LEU A 249 30.46 -8.39 29.80
N LYS A 250 31.65 -8.89 29.45
CA LYS A 250 32.70 -8.10 28.82
C LYS A 250 32.46 -8.13 27.32
N VAL A 251 32.26 -6.98 26.73
CA VAL A 251 32.20 -6.81 25.28
C VAL A 251 33.58 -6.37 24.80
N ILE A 252 34.10 -7.04 23.79
CA ILE A 252 35.32 -6.57 23.12
C ILE A 252 34.93 -5.30 22.35
N LYS A 253 35.41 -4.16 22.86
CA LYS A 253 35.29 -2.88 22.16
C LYS A 253 36.63 -2.54 21.53
N ILE A 254 36.59 -2.03 20.31
CA ILE A 254 37.70 -1.35 19.71
C ILE A 254 38.00 -0.12 20.56
N ARG A 255 39.23 0.10 20.92
CA ARG A 255 39.65 1.28 21.68
C ARG A 255 39.33 2.53 20.87
N ASP A 256 38.83 3.57 21.51
CA ASP A 256 38.40 4.81 20.86
C ASP A 256 39.54 5.53 20.10
N ASP A 257 40.80 5.21 20.45
CA ASP A 257 42.01 5.71 19.81
C ASP A 257 42.51 4.83 18.63
N ALA A 258 41.87 3.68 18.40
CA ALA A 258 42.19 2.74 17.33
C ALA A 258 41.28 2.91 16.11
N ASP A 259 41.63 3.84 15.24
CA ASP A 259 40.95 3.96 13.93
C ASP A 259 41.52 2.90 12.97
N PHE A 260 40.80 1.81 12.82
CA PHE A 260 41.14 0.71 11.90
C PHE A 260 41.35 1.16 10.45
N LYS A 261 40.69 2.22 10.05
CA LYS A 261 40.80 2.76 8.69
C LYS A 261 42.13 3.52 8.51
N LYS A 262 42.68 4.06 9.59
CA LYS A 262 43.89 4.91 9.55
C LYS A 262 45.14 4.25 10.13
N LYS A 263 44.98 3.40 11.14
CA LYS A 263 46.11 2.85 11.91
C LYS A 263 46.19 1.33 11.91
N GLY A 264 45.18 0.62 11.42
CA GLY A 264 45.21 -0.84 11.32
C GLY A 264 45.93 -1.31 10.07
N PRO A 265 46.53 -2.51 10.09
CA PRO A 265 46.97 -3.14 8.86
C PRO A 265 45.76 -3.26 7.93
N ARG A 266 45.90 -2.78 6.71
CA ARG A 266 44.87 -3.03 5.70
C ARG A 266 44.67 -4.54 5.60
N PRO A 267 43.49 -5.08 5.68
CA PRO A 267 43.26 -6.49 5.40
C PRO A 267 43.70 -6.71 3.95
N VAL A 268 44.87 -7.24 3.79
CA VAL A 268 45.33 -7.76 2.51
C VAL A 268 44.80 -9.18 2.47
N LEU A 269 44.02 -9.51 1.45
CA LEU A 269 43.77 -10.89 1.13
C LEU A 269 45.09 -11.48 0.70
N ASP A 270 45.84 -12.02 1.63
CA ASP A 270 47.06 -12.74 1.32
C ASP A 270 46.61 -14.07 0.71
N LEU A 271 46.87 -14.21 -0.55
CA LEU A 271 46.78 -15.48 -1.26
C LEU A 271 48.00 -16.32 -0.86
N PRO A 272 47.90 -17.55 -0.68
CA PRO A 272 46.79 -18.45 -0.49
C PRO A 272 47.14 -19.53 0.54
N ASP A 273 46.18 -19.89 1.27
CA ASP A 273 46.17 -21.26 1.74
C ASP A 273 45.86 -22.14 0.50
N ASP A 274 46.75 -23.07 0.14
CA ASP A 274 46.60 -24.00 -1.00
C ASP A 274 45.21 -24.73 -0.96
N ARG A 275 44.57 -24.75 0.18
CA ARG A 275 43.19 -25.24 0.36
C ARG A 275 42.15 -24.38 -0.35
N LEU A 276 42.36 -23.08 -0.48
CA LEU A 276 41.44 -22.20 -1.22
C LEU A 276 41.57 -22.35 -2.73
N LEU A 277 42.76 -22.71 -3.21
CA LEU A 277 42.97 -23.02 -4.63
C LEU A 277 42.31 -24.32 -5.09
N LYS A 278 42.10 -25.24 -4.15
CA LYS A 278 41.40 -26.49 -4.41
C LYS A 278 39.88 -26.36 -4.66
N TYR A 279 39.28 -25.25 -4.22
CA TYR A 279 37.86 -24.97 -4.33
C TYR A 279 37.67 -23.55 -4.83
N PRO A 280 37.94 -23.26 -6.13
CA PRO A 280 37.75 -21.92 -6.66
C PRO A 280 36.29 -21.53 -6.56
N VAL A 281 35.98 -20.47 -5.80
CA VAL A 281 34.70 -19.85 -5.82
C VAL A 281 34.65 -18.91 -7.03
N VAL A 282 33.98 -19.33 -8.07
CA VAL A 282 33.71 -18.46 -9.21
C VAL A 282 32.60 -17.50 -8.80
N VAL A 283 32.98 -16.24 -8.57
CA VAL A 283 32.03 -15.15 -8.37
C VAL A 283 31.70 -14.58 -9.74
N ASP A 284 30.53 -14.94 -10.26
CA ASP A 284 30.04 -14.37 -11.50
C ASP A 284 29.43 -12.99 -11.18
N TRP A 285 30.15 -11.94 -11.52
CA TRP A 285 29.71 -10.54 -11.35
C TRP A 285 28.76 -10.08 -12.44
N TYR A 286 28.54 -10.91 -13.45
CA TYR A 286 27.73 -10.50 -14.60
C TYR A 286 26.43 -11.24 -14.72
N PRO A 287 25.62 -11.19 -13.72
CA PRO A 287 24.83 -12.22 -14.04
C PRO A 287 23.47 -11.82 -14.39
N ARG A 288 22.62 -12.03 -13.84
CA ARG A 288 21.18 -11.97 -14.01
C ARG A 288 20.64 -10.58 -14.37
N VAL A 289 21.34 -9.51 -13.98
CA VAL A 289 20.94 -8.13 -14.29
C VAL A 289 21.04 -7.82 -15.78
N GLN A 290 22.07 -8.30 -16.48
CA GLN A 290 22.16 -8.14 -17.93
C GLN A 290 21.15 -8.98 -18.68
N ALA A 291 20.82 -10.16 -18.21
CA ALA A 291 19.78 -10.99 -18.81
C ALA A 291 18.38 -10.34 -18.72
N LEU A 292 18.12 -9.63 -17.63
CA LEU A 292 16.90 -8.85 -17.45
C LEU A 292 16.87 -7.58 -18.31
N GLN A 293 18.02 -6.93 -18.52
CA GLN A 293 18.11 -5.73 -19.35
C GLN A 293 18.18 -6.02 -20.84
N SER A 294 18.67 -7.18 -21.26
CA SER A 294 18.85 -7.54 -22.67
C SER A 294 17.65 -8.26 -23.30
N GLY A 295 16.53 -8.38 -22.60
CA GLY A 295 15.32 -8.97 -23.21
C GLY A 295 15.52 -10.40 -23.70
N GLY A 296 16.37 -11.17 -23.08
CA GLY A 296 16.49 -12.60 -23.36
C GLY A 296 17.25 -12.98 -24.65
N ARG A 297 18.02 -12.09 -25.25
CA ARG A 297 18.95 -12.50 -26.30
C ARG A 297 20.15 -13.20 -25.68
N ARG A 298 20.13 -14.54 -25.70
CA ARG A 298 21.31 -15.35 -25.49
C ARG A 298 22.28 -15.07 -26.65
N GLY A 299 23.34 -14.34 -26.38
CA GLY A 299 24.52 -14.36 -27.27
C GLY A 299 25.16 -15.74 -27.19
N VAL A 300 25.46 -16.27 -28.33
CA VAL A 300 26.22 -17.50 -28.58
C VAL A 300 27.65 -17.33 -28.04
#